data_0c821da9c9dd88aab4655733867da931
#
_entry.id   0c821da9c9dd88aab4655733867da931
#
_cell.length_a   1.000
_cell.length_b   1.000
_cell.length_c   1.000
_cell.angle_alpha   90.00
_cell.angle_beta   90.00
_cell.angle_gamma   90.00
#
_symmetry.space_group_name_H-M   'P 1'
#
loop_
_entity.id
_entity.type
_entity.pdbx_description
1 polymer ?
#
loop_
_entity_poly.entity_id
_entity_poly.type
_entity_poly.pdbx_seq_one_letter_code
_entity_poly.pdbx_strand_id
1 'polypeptide(L)'
;MTTDHRRDLLNLIATHSFRLGDFTLASGQKSDYYIDCRTTTLHAEGGRLAGLEMYDLIREHFPQAEAVGGLTMGADPLVSNTASASAWHYRQHHHRAPHDNEPGNGIVHGFLVRKAEKTHGTGRRLEGFHKLGAHVVIVDDVCTTGGSTITAIEATQQAGMNVIGVLCLVDREQGGRANIEAAAPHAPFHALFTANDVRAAHIALRGA
;
A
#
# COMPACT_ATOMS: atom_id res chain seq x y z
N MET A 1 -17.79 21.09 -6.02
CA MET A 1 -17.44 20.52 -4.72
C MET A 1 -16.18 19.70 -4.94
N THR A 2 -15.03 20.15 -4.45
CA THR A 2 -13.81 19.35 -4.43
C THR A 2 -14.07 18.17 -3.50
N THR A 3 -14.14 16.98 -4.07
CA THR A 3 -14.34 15.74 -3.31
C THR A 3 -13.06 15.53 -2.49
N ASP A 4 -13.16 15.56 -1.18
CA ASP A 4 -12.03 15.29 -0.28
C ASP A 4 -11.88 13.77 -0.17
N HIS A 5 -11.24 13.17 -1.18
CA HIS A 5 -11.04 11.72 -1.28
C HIS A 5 -10.37 11.14 -0.03
N ARG A 6 -9.41 11.89 0.52
CA ARG A 6 -8.67 11.44 1.71
C ARG A 6 -9.58 11.32 2.94
N ARG A 7 -10.45 12.31 3.16
CA ARG A 7 -11.41 12.28 4.26
C ARG A 7 -12.44 11.16 4.07
N ASP A 8 -12.94 11.01 2.84
CA ASP A 8 -13.94 9.97 2.53
C ASP A 8 -13.34 8.57 2.72
N LEU A 9 -12.09 8.36 2.30
CA LEU A 9 -11.37 7.11 2.55
C LEU A 9 -11.16 6.86 4.05
N LEU A 10 -10.76 7.88 4.82
CA LEU A 10 -10.62 7.76 6.28
C LEU A 10 -11.93 7.33 6.94
N ASN A 11 -13.04 7.93 6.54
CA ASN A 11 -14.37 7.58 7.05
C ASN A 11 -14.77 6.13 6.71
N LEU A 12 -14.44 5.65 5.50
CA LEU A 12 -14.69 4.25 5.11
C LEU A 12 -13.82 3.28 5.93
N ILE A 13 -12.54 3.59 6.15
CA ILE A 13 -11.67 2.78 7.00
C ILE A 13 -12.22 2.74 8.43
N ALA A 14 -12.59 3.89 8.99
CA ALA A 14 -13.16 4.01 10.34
C ALA A 14 -14.47 3.24 10.49
N THR A 15 -15.26 3.11 9.43
CA THR A 15 -16.55 2.42 9.44
C THR A 15 -16.41 0.91 9.23
N HIS A 16 -15.60 0.49 8.25
CA HIS A 16 -15.55 -0.90 7.80
C HIS A 16 -14.39 -1.70 8.39
N SER A 17 -13.27 -1.04 8.67
CA SER A 17 -12.01 -1.69 8.99
C SER A 17 -11.59 -1.58 10.46
N PHE A 18 -12.21 -0.68 11.23
CA PHE A 18 -11.85 -0.40 12.61
C PHE A 18 -12.92 -0.87 13.60
N ARG A 19 -12.48 -1.50 14.70
CA ARG A 19 -13.36 -1.93 15.80
C ARG A 19 -12.69 -1.71 17.15
N LEU A 20 -13.42 -1.11 18.10
CA LEU A 20 -13.02 -1.05 19.50
C LEU A 20 -13.39 -2.35 20.20
N GLY A 21 -12.57 -2.82 21.12
CA GLY A 21 -12.79 -4.02 21.94
C GLY A 21 -11.48 -4.57 22.47
N ASP A 22 -11.55 -5.67 23.23
CA ASP A 22 -10.38 -6.34 23.76
C ASP A 22 -9.89 -7.42 22.78
N PHE A 23 -8.75 -7.15 22.14
CA PHE A 23 -8.13 -8.05 21.17
C PHE A 23 -6.77 -8.54 21.65
N THR A 24 -6.41 -9.74 21.21
CA THR A 24 -5.03 -10.24 21.32
C THR A 24 -4.45 -10.33 19.92
N LEU A 25 -3.39 -9.56 19.66
CA LEU A 25 -2.72 -9.52 18.36
C LEU A 25 -1.92 -10.81 18.12
N ALA A 26 -1.51 -11.03 16.86
CA ALA A 26 -0.66 -12.19 16.50
C ALA A 26 0.68 -12.22 17.27
N SER A 27 1.17 -11.07 17.73
CA SER A 27 2.34 -10.92 18.60
C SER A 27 2.09 -11.35 20.05
N GLY A 28 0.84 -11.65 20.45
CA GLY A 28 0.42 -11.90 21.83
C GLY A 28 0.12 -10.62 22.63
N GLN A 29 0.36 -9.45 22.09
CA GLN A 29 0.06 -8.17 22.76
C GLN A 29 -1.45 -7.92 22.83
N LYS A 30 -1.89 -7.30 23.92
CA LYS A 30 -3.27 -6.81 24.07
C LYS A 30 -3.45 -5.51 23.31
N SER A 31 -4.62 -5.33 22.71
CA SER A 31 -5.00 -4.11 21.99
C SER A 31 -6.48 -3.82 22.28
N ASP A 32 -6.81 -2.57 22.51
CA ASP A 32 -8.18 -2.09 22.71
C ASP A 32 -8.90 -1.78 21.37
N TYR A 33 -8.26 -2.10 20.25
CA TYR A 33 -8.83 -2.00 18.91
C TYR A 33 -8.25 -3.05 17.95
N TYR A 34 -8.99 -3.30 16.89
CA TYR A 34 -8.58 -4.12 15.75
C TYR A 34 -8.75 -3.34 14.44
N ILE A 35 -7.79 -3.48 13.52
CA ILE A 35 -7.85 -2.90 12.16
C ILE A 35 -7.62 -4.02 11.14
N ASP A 36 -8.53 -4.13 10.15
CA ASP A 36 -8.37 -4.96 8.96
C ASP A 36 -8.75 -4.12 7.73
N CYS A 37 -7.77 -3.52 7.10
CA CYS A 37 -7.99 -2.63 5.95
C CYS A 37 -8.49 -3.35 4.70
N ARG A 38 -8.41 -4.68 4.61
CA ARG A 38 -8.94 -5.45 3.47
C ARG A 38 -10.45 -5.29 3.32
N THR A 39 -11.19 -5.09 4.41
CA THR A 39 -12.63 -4.81 4.35
C THR A 39 -12.96 -3.48 3.67
N THR A 40 -12.03 -2.52 3.67
CA THR A 40 -12.14 -1.25 2.94
C THR A 40 -11.46 -1.34 1.56
N THR A 41 -10.26 -1.90 1.46
CA THR A 41 -9.52 -1.92 0.19
C THR A 41 -10.13 -2.86 -0.85
N LEU A 42 -10.94 -3.84 -0.43
CA LEU A 42 -11.78 -4.69 -1.29
C LEU A 42 -13.21 -4.15 -1.47
N HIS A 43 -13.61 -3.11 -0.73
CA HIS A 43 -14.87 -2.42 -0.97
C HIS A 43 -14.77 -1.58 -2.24
N ALA A 44 -15.83 -1.53 -3.07
CA ALA A 44 -15.78 -0.87 -4.38
C ALA A 44 -15.28 0.58 -4.30
N GLU A 45 -15.89 1.41 -3.47
CA GLU A 45 -15.50 2.81 -3.30
C GLU A 45 -14.22 2.96 -2.47
N GLY A 46 -14.06 2.17 -1.41
CA GLY A 46 -12.85 2.19 -0.58
C GLY A 46 -11.60 1.80 -1.36
N GLY A 47 -11.69 0.77 -2.21
CA GLY A 47 -10.60 0.36 -3.10
C GLY A 47 -10.26 1.43 -4.13
N ARG A 48 -11.29 2.04 -4.75
CA ARG A 48 -11.11 3.15 -5.69
C ARG A 48 -10.37 4.33 -5.05
N LEU A 49 -10.83 4.77 -3.89
CA LEU A 49 -10.20 5.88 -3.15
C LEU A 49 -8.79 5.54 -2.69
N ALA A 50 -8.57 4.34 -2.15
CA ALA A 50 -7.24 3.88 -1.73
C ALA A 50 -6.26 3.86 -2.91
N GLY A 51 -6.70 3.40 -4.08
CA GLY A 51 -5.88 3.41 -5.29
C GLY A 51 -5.49 4.82 -5.75
N LEU A 52 -6.43 5.77 -5.72
CA LEU A 52 -6.17 7.17 -6.07
C LEU A 52 -5.18 7.82 -5.09
N GLU A 53 -5.44 7.72 -3.78
CA GLU A 53 -4.59 8.33 -2.76
C GLU A 53 -3.17 7.74 -2.75
N MET A 54 -3.03 6.41 -2.94
CA MET A 54 -1.71 5.78 -3.07
C MET A 54 -0.99 6.25 -4.34
N TYR A 55 -1.71 6.38 -5.45
CA TYR A 55 -1.12 6.89 -6.69
C TYR A 55 -0.65 8.35 -6.53
N ASP A 56 -1.45 9.20 -5.91
CA ASP A 56 -1.10 10.60 -5.66
C ASP A 56 0.15 10.71 -4.78
N LEU A 57 0.26 9.90 -3.71
CA LEU A 57 1.47 9.82 -2.89
C LEU A 57 2.70 9.35 -3.68
N ILE A 58 2.53 8.37 -4.58
CA ILE A 58 3.63 7.94 -5.46
C ILE A 58 4.06 9.08 -6.37
N ARG A 59 3.13 9.83 -6.95
CA ARG A 59 3.45 10.97 -7.83
C ARG A 59 4.13 12.11 -7.10
N GLU A 60 3.75 12.34 -5.84
CA GLU A 60 4.32 13.40 -5.00
C GLU A 60 5.75 13.05 -4.53
N HIS A 61 5.95 11.84 -4.01
CA HIS A 61 7.21 11.47 -3.33
C HIS A 61 8.16 10.63 -4.18
N PHE A 62 7.63 9.87 -5.14
CA PHE A 62 8.39 8.88 -5.95
C PHE A 62 8.04 8.97 -7.44
N PRO A 63 8.14 10.17 -8.08
CA PRO A 63 7.68 10.37 -9.45
C PRO A 63 8.37 9.48 -10.49
N GLN A 64 9.52 8.89 -10.14
CA GLN A 64 10.28 7.95 -10.98
C GLN A 64 9.85 6.49 -10.78
N ALA A 65 8.87 6.19 -9.92
CA ALA A 65 8.42 4.82 -9.70
C ALA A 65 7.80 4.23 -10.97
N GLU A 66 8.26 3.03 -11.35
CA GLU A 66 7.77 2.26 -12.49
C GLU A 66 6.72 1.21 -12.04
N ALA A 67 6.78 0.80 -10.77
CA ALA A 67 5.82 -0.17 -10.24
C ALA A 67 5.60 -0.03 -8.74
N VAL A 68 4.48 -0.59 -8.29
CA VAL A 68 4.10 -0.72 -6.89
C VAL A 68 3.90 -2.20 -6.57
N GLY A 69 4.33 -2.64 -5.41
CA GLY A 69 4.15 -4.03 -4.99
C GLY A 69 4.11 -4.20 -3.48
N GLY A 70 3.80 -5.40 -3.02
CA GLY A 70 3.75 -5.70 -1.60
C GLY A 70 3.47 -7.15 -1.29
N LEU A 71 3.49 -7.51 0.00
CA LEU A 71 3.30 -8.89 0.44
C LEU A 71 1.82 -9.30 0.36
N THR A 72 1.54 -10.47 -0.26
CA THR A 72 0.19 -11.03 -0.30
C THR A 72 -0.29 -11.39 1.13
N MET A 73 -1.56 -11.21 1.48
CA MET A 73 -2.75 -10.74 0.74
C MET A 73 -3.11 -9.28 1.07
N GLY A 74 -2.52 -8.66 2.09
CA GLY A 74 -2.89 -7.29 2.51
C GLY A 74 -2.65 -6.25 1.42
N ALA A 75 -1.52 -6.35 0.73
CA ALA A 75 -1.14 -5.41 -0.32
C ALA A 75 -1.89 -5.62 -1.65
N ASP A 76 -2.45 -6.80 -1.93
CA ASP A 76 -2.99 -7.14 -3.26
C ASP A 76 -4.02 -6.13 -3.78
N PRO A 77 -5.04 -5.73 -2.99
CA PRO A 77 -6.01 -4.73 -3.44
C PRO A 77 -5.38 -3.36 -3.66
N LEU A 78 -4.43 -2.93 -2.80
CA LEU A 78 -3.74 -1.66 -2.94
C LEU A 78 -2.94 -1.62 -4.24
N VAL A 79 -2.16 -2.65 -4.52
CA VAL A 79 -1.36 -2.79 -5.74
C VAL A 79 -2.25 -2.68 -6.98
N SER A 80 -3.32 -3.49 -7.03
CA SER A 80 -4.22 -3.53 -8.19
C SER A 80 -4.94 -2.19 -8.40
N ASN A 81 -5.45 -1.59 -7.33
CA ASN A 81 -6.18 -0.33 -7.40
C ASN A 81 -5.26 0.85 -7.76
N THR A 82 -4.02 0.88 -7.24
CA THR A 82 -3.03 1.92 -7.55
C THR A 82 -2.59 1.84 -9.01
N ALA A 83 -2.28 0.64 -9.51
CA ALA A 83 -1.94 0.44 -10.92
C ALA A 83 -3.09 0.86 -11.85
N SER A 84 -4.33 0.50 -11.50
CA SER A 84 -5.53 0.90 -12.24
C SER A 84 -5.74 2.42 -12.22
N ALA A 85 -5.55 3.08 -11.06
CA ALA A 85 -5.65 4.53 -10.92
C ALA A 85 -4.63 5.25 -11.79
N SER A 86 -3.37 4.75 -11.85
CA SER A 86 -2.32 5.32 -12.70
C SER A 86 -2.68 5.28 -14.18
N ALA A 87 -3.20 4.14 -14.66
CA ALA A 87 -3.62 3.97 -16.05
C ALA A 87 -4.83 4.86 -16.39
N TRP A 88 -5.78 5.00 -15.46
CA TRP A 88 -6.92 5.90 -15.61
C TRP A 88 -6.47 7.36 -15.72
N HIS A 89 -5.60 7.82 -14.80
CA HIS A 89 -5.04 9.17 -14.82
C HIS A 89 -4.31 9.45 -16.13
N TYR A 90 -3.48 8.51 -16.61
CA TYR A 90 -2.78 8.66 -17.90
C TYR A 90 -3.77 8.87 -19.06
N ARG A 91 -4.81 8.05 -19.15
CA ARG A 91 -5.81 8.14 -20.23
C ARG A 91 -6.56 9.47 -20.24
N GLN A 92 -6.87 10.03 -19.07
CA GLN A 92 -7.54 11.34 -18.98
C GLN A 92 -6.68 12.46 -19.55
N HIS A 93 -5.36 12.40 -19.41
CA HIS A 93 -4.44 13.46 -19.86
C HIS A 93 -3.94 13.26 -21.29
N HIS A 94 -3.86 12.03 -21.77
CA HIS A 94 -3.27 11.72 -23.07
C HIS A 94 -4.28 11.25 -24.12
N HIS A 95 -5.54 10.99 -23.75
CA HIS A 95 -6.62 10.50 -24.63
C HIS A 95 -6.28 9.24 -25.44
N ARG A 96 -5.27 8.47 -25.00
CA ARG A 96 -4.80 7.22 -25.61
C ARG A 96 -4.46 6.19 -24.55
N ALA A 97 -4.35 4.94 -24.95
CA ALA A 97 -3.83 3.90 -24.05
C ALA A 97 -2.34 4.14 -23.76
N PRO A 98 -1.86 3.84 -22.53
CA PRO A 98 -0.45 3.88 -22.22
C PRO A 98 0.32 2.85 -23.04
N HIS A 99 1.56 3.17 -23.40
CA HIS A 99 2.51 2.23 -23.97
C HIS A 99 3.57 1.90 -22.93
N ASP A 100 3.83 0.61 -22.71
CA ASP A 100 4.72 0.11 -21.64
C ASP A 100 6.18 0.62 -21.75
N ASN A 101 6.58 1.15 -22.91
CA ASN A 101 7.94 1.57 -23.18
C ASN A 101 8.16 3.09 -23.12
N GLU A 102 7.22 3.88 -22.60
CA GLU A 102 7.41 5.32 -22.40
C GLU A 102 7.93 5.63 -21.00
N PRO A 103 9.24 5.86 -20.80
CA PRO A 103 9.78 6.19 -19.47
C PRO A 103 9.18 7.50 -18.93
N GLY A 104 8.83 7.52 -17.64
CA GLY A 104 8.34 8.74 -17.00
C GLY A 104 6.91 9.14 -17.38
N ASN A 105 6.15 8.28 -18.05
CA ASN A 105 4.76 8.55 -18.43
C ASN A 105 3.77 8.59 -17.26
N GLY A 106 4.21 8.31 -16.03
CA GLY A 106 3.39 8.28 -14.83
C GLY A 106 2.61 6.98 -14.62
N ILE A 107 2.79 5.98 -15.49
CA ILE A 107 2.22 4.66 -15.32
C ILE A 107 2.99 3.91 -14.23
N VAL A 108 2.24 3.30 -13.33
CA VAL A 108 2.77 2.48 -12.23
C VAL A 108 2.19 1.08 -12.39
N HIS A 109 3.05 0.11 -12.71
CA HIS A 109 2.65 -1.30 -12.84
C HIS A 109 2.50 -1.97 -11.46
N GLY A 110 1.83 -3.14 -11.43
CA GLY A 110 1.65 -3.89 -10.19
C GLY A 110 2.50 -5.16 -10.13
N PHE A 111 3.05 -5.47 -8.95
CA PHE A 111 3.61 -6.78 -8.66
C PHE A 111 3.24 -7.25 -7.24
N LEU A 112 3.22 -8.55 -7.03
CA LEU A 112 2.90 -9.15 -5.74
C LEU A 112 4.07 -10.00 -5.24
N VAL A 113 4.34 -9.91 -3.94
CA VAL A 113 5.35 -10.72 -3.27
C VAL A 113 4.66 -11.83 -2.49
N ARG A 114 5.02 -13.08 -2.76
CA ARG A 114 4.49 -14.26 -2.07
C ARG A 114 5.23 -14.49 -0.75
N LYS A 115 4.52 -14.96 0.26
CA LYS A 115 5.11 -15.34 1.57
C LYS A 115 6.14 -16.46 1.45
N ALA A 116 5.94 -17.39 0.51
CA ALA A 116 6.82 -18.52 0.27
C ALA A 116 7.16 -18.64 -1.22
N GLU A 117 8.30 -19.24 -1.52
CA GLU A 117 8.70 -19.60 -2.87
C GLU A 117 7.74 -20.63 -3.49
N LYS A 118 7.61 -20.62 -4.82
CA LYS A 118 6.90 -21.69 -5.54
C LYS A 118 7.72 -22.98 -5.44
N THR A 119 7.08 -24.04 -5.00
CA THR A 119 7.65 -25.40 -5.03
C THR A 119 7.72 -25.96 -6.47
N HIS A 120 6.99 -25.35 -7.43
CA HIS A 120 6.95 -25.74 -8.83
C HIS A 120 6.98 -24.50 -9.75
N GLY A 121 7.62 -24.60 -10.91
CA GLY A 121 7.76 -23.54 -11.90
C GLY A 121 9.04 -22.73 -11.77
N THR A 122 9.00 -21.41 -12.00
CA THR A 122 10.19 -20.53 -12.06
C THR A 122 10.86 -20.26 -10.71
N GLY A 123 10.35 -20.78 -9.59
CA GLY A 123 10.88 -20.53 -8.24
C GLY A 123 10.73 -19.07 -7.74
N ARG A 124 10.18 -18.18 -8.54
CA ARG A 124 10.13 -16.75 -8.21
C ARG A 124 9.10 -16.44 -7.12
N ARG A 125 9.49 -15.58 -6.19
CA ARG A 125 8.60 -15.05 -5.14
C ARG A 125 7.72 -13.89 -5.63
N LEU A 126 8.00 -13.34 -6.82
CA LEU A 126 7.29 -12.21 -7.40
C LEU A 126 6.36 -12.67 -8.53
N GLU A 127 5.18 -12.06 -8.59
CA GLU A 127 4.19 -12.18 -9.66
C GLU A 127 3.88 -10.79 -10.23
N GLY A 128 3.63 -10.69 -11.53
CA GLY A 128 3.32 -9.43 -12.22
C GLY A 128 4.56 -8.74 -12.76
N PHE A 129 4.66 -7.41 -12.57
CA PHE A 129 5.76 -6.61 -13.11
C PHE A 129 7.12 -7.05 -12.55
N HIS A 130 8.09 -7.22 -13.45
CA HIS A 130 9.49 -7.48 -13.09
C HIS A 130 10.41 -6.94 -14.19
N LYS A 131 11.28 -6.03 -13.80
CA LYS A 131 12.31 -5.43 -14.67
C LYS A 131 13.55 -5.14 -13.84
N LEU A 132 14.71 -5.68 -14.22
CA LEU A 132 15.96 -5.44 -13.51
C LEU A 132 16.28 -3.93 -13.46
N GLY A 133 16.66 -3.46 -12.28
CA GLY A 133 16.98 -2.06 -12.05
C GLY A 133 15.77 -1.12 -11.97
N ALA A 134 14.53 -1.59 -12.16
CA ALA A 134 13.35 -0.75 -12.06
C ALA A 134 13.21 -0.12 -10.67
N HIS A 135 12.80 1.14 -10.63
CA HIS A 135 12.45 1.83 -9.38
C HIS A 135 11.03 1.48 -8.97
N VAL A 136 10.88 0.94 -7.76
CA VAL A 136 9.59 0.46 -7.29
C VAL A 136 9.28 0.93 -5.87
N VAL A 137 7.99 1.04 -5.55
CA VAL A 137 7.48 1.40 -4.23
C VAL A 137 6.83 0.16 -3.60
N ILE A 138 7.12 -0.10 -2.33
CA ILE A 138 6.44 -1.16 -1.57
C ILE A 138 5.23 -0.55 -0.85
N VAL A 139 4.09 -1.26 -0.88
CA VAL A 139 2.87 -0.87 -0.16
C VAL A 139 2.46 -1.92 0.85
N ASP A 140 1.88 -1.46 1.96
CA ASP A 140 1.28 -2.33 2.98
C ASP A 140 -0.06 -1.71 3.42
N ASP A 141 -1.05 -2.54 3.74
CA ASP A 141 -2.36 -2.05 4.18
C ASP A 141 -2.33 -1.60 5.64
N VAL A 142 -1.66 -2.34 6.52
CA VAL A 142 -1.51 -2.00 7.95
C VAL A 142 -0.11 -2.31 8.44
N CYS A 143 0.65 -1.28 8.74
CA CYS A 143 1.98 -1.44 9.33
C CYS A 143 1.88 -1.53 10.86
N THR A 144 2.27 -2.66 11.45
CA THR A 144 2.40 -2.85 12.90
C THR A 144 3.88 -2.80 13.29
N THR A 145 4.59 -3.91 13.07
CA THR A 145 6.03 -4.02 13.31
C THR A 145 6.88 -3.92 12.04
N GLY A 146 6.24 -3.86 10.87
CA GLY A 146 6.90 -3.76 9.57
C GLY A 146 7.43 -5.07 8.98
N GLY A 147 7.23 -6.21 9.65
CA GLY A 147 7.80 -7.50 9.20
C GLY A 147 7.34 -7.93 7.81
N SER A 148 6.06 -7.73 7.46
CA SER A 148 5.51 -8.00 6.12
C SER A 148 6.18 -7.12 5.06
N THR A 149 6.28 -5.85 5.34
CA THR A 149 6.89 -4.84 4.48
C THR A 149 8.37 -5.13 4.25
N ILE A 150 9.14 -5.46 5.31
CA ILE A 150 10.57 -5.83 5.22
C ILE A 150 10.73 -7.08 4.35
N THR A 151 9.89 -8.10 4.54
CA THR A 151 9.91 -9.31 3.69
C THR A 151 9.66 -8.98 2.21
N ALA A 152 8.76 -8.04 1.92
CA ALA A 152 8.50 -7.59 0.55
C ALA A 152 9.70 -6.81 -0.03
N ILE A 153 10.33 -5.93 0.75
CA ILE A 153 11.54 -5.19 0.36
C ILE A 153 12.67 -6.17 -0.01
N GLU A 154 13.00 -7.10 0.88
CA GLU A 154 14.07 -8.08 0.67
C GLU A 154 13.84 -8.92 -0.60
N ALA A 155 12.64 -9.46 -0.79
CA ALA A 155 12.31 -10.26 -1.96
C ALA A 155 12.39 -9.44 -3.26
N THR A 156 11.99 -8.17 -3.22
CA THR A 156 12.05 -7.25 -4.36
C THR A 156 13.49 -6.90 -4.73
N GLN A 157 14.33 -6.63 -3.74
CA GLN A 157 15.77 -6.38 -3.94
C GLN A 157 16.50 -7.62 -4.45
N GLN A 158 16.18 -8.80 -3.92
CA GLN A 158 16.73 -10.09 -4.41
C GLN A 158 16.35 -10.35 -5.88
N ALA A 159 15.19 -9.85 -6.33
CA ALA A 159 14.76 -9.92 -7.71
C ALA A 159 15.43 -8.85 -8.62
N GLY A 160 16.35 -8.03 -8.09
CA GLY A 160 17.11 -7.03 -8.84
C GLY A 160 16.36 -5.74 -9.15
N MET A 161 15.27 -5.44 -8.43
CA MET A 161 14.58 -4.16 -8.51
C MET A 161 15.02 -3.23 -7.36
N ASN A 162 14.96 -1.92 -7.58
CA ASN A 162 15.36 -0.89 -6.62
C ASN A 162 14.15 -0.39 -5.85
N VAL A 163 14.05 -0.73 -4.57
CA VAL A 163 13.01 -0.18 -3.70
C VAL A 163 13.41 1.26 -3.34
N ILE A 164 12.60 2.24 -3.79
CA ILE A 164 12.87 3.67 -3.61
C ILE A 164 11.97 4.32 -2.57
N GLY A 165 10.96 3.61 -2.08
CA GLY A 165 10.04 4.11 -1.07
C GLY A 165 9.09 3.04 -0.54
N VAL A 166 8.47 3.36 0.60
CA VAL A 166 7.45 2.54 1.24
C VAL A 166 6.24 3.40 1.55
N LEU A 167 5.06 2.94 1.17
CA LEU A 167 3.79 3.56 1.50
C LEU A 167 2.94 2.60 2.35
N CYS A 168 2.30 3.13 3.38
CA CYS A 168 1.37 2.39 4.21
C CYS A 168 0.01 3.08 4.24
N LEU A 169 -1.07 2.30 4.15
CA LEU A 169 -2.41 2.87 4.27
C LEU A 169 -2.67 3.33 5.72
N VAL A 170 -2.39 2.46 6.70
CA VAL A 170 -2.53 2.79 8.14
C VAL A 170 -1.30 2.35 8.93
N ASP A 171 -0.56 3.32 9.48
CA ASP A 171 0.51 3.07 10.45
C ASP A 171 -0.08 2.93 11.86
N ARG A 172 0.17 1.79 12.50
CA ARG A 172 -0.25 1.57 13.90
C ARG A 172 0.64 2.25 14.93
N GLU A 173 1.73 2.89 14.51
CA GLU A 173 2.70 3.57 15.38
C GLU A 173 3.32 2.63 16.45
N GLN A 174 3.54 1.35 16.09
CA GLN A 174 4.07 0.31 16.97
C GLN A 174 5.50 -0.10 16.58
N GLY A 175 6.31 0.85 16.13
CA GLY A 175 7.72 0.68 15.79
C GLY A 175 7.98 0.21 14.34
N GLY A 176 6.94 -0.03 13.55
CA GLY A 176 7.08 -0.52 12.16
C GLY A 176 7.87 0.43 11.28
N ARG A 177 7.60 1.73 11.34
CA ARG A 177 8.36 2.76 10.62
C ARG A 177 9.87 2.63 10.88
N ALA A 178 10.28 2.64 12.15
CA ALA A 178 11.69 2.58 12.50
C ALA A 178 12.38 1.29 12.02
N ASN A 179 11.68 0.16 12.10
CA ASN A 179 12.20 -1.12 11.63
C ASN A 179 12.36 -1.14 10.10
N ILE A 180 11.40 -0.57 9.35
CA ILE A 180 11.44 -0.49 7.89
C ILE A 180 12.57 0.45 7.45
N GLU A 181 12.68 1.64 8.05
CA GLU A 181 13.74 2.61 7.74
C GLU A 181 15.14 2.06 8.08
N ALA A 182 15.27 1.25 9.12
CA ALA A 182 16.52 0.56 9.45
C ALA A 182 16.87 -0.53 8.41
N ALA A 183 15.87 -1.27 7.91
CA ALA A 183 16.06 -2.32 6.92
C ALA A 183 16.30 -1.77 5.50
N ALA A 184 15.76 -0.60 5.18
CA ALA A 184 15.86 0.05 3.87
C ALA A 184 16.11 1.56 4.01
N PRO A 185 17.32 2.01 4.42
CA PRO A 185 17.62 3.42 4.70
C PRO A 185 17.44 4.37 3.50
N HIS A 186 17.41 3.84 2.29
CA HIS A 186 17.24 4.60 1.05
C HIS A 186 15.78 4.66 0.57
N ALA A 187 14.86 4.02 1.29
CA ALA A 187 13.45 3.93 0.95
C ALA A 187 12.59 4.60 2.06
N PRO A 188 12.38 5.93 1.99
CA PRO A 188 11.61 6.64 3.00
C PRO A 188 10.19 6.06 3.14
N PHE A 189 9.70 6.04 4.39
CA PHE A 189 8.39 5.52 4.74
C PHE A 189 7.38 6.66 4.88
N HIS A 190 6.26 6.55 4.18
CA HIS A 190 5.10 7.45 4.33
C HIS A 190 3.84 6.63 4.64
N ALA A 191 3.04 7.14 5.57
CA ALA A 191 1.71 6.59 5.86
C ALA A 191 0.63 7.59 5.47
N LEU A 192 -0.46 7.10 4.89
CA LEU A 192 -1.61 7.93 4.56
C LEU A 192 -2.35 8.35 5.82
N PHE A 193 -2.54 7.39 6.75
CA PHE A 193 -3.18 7.59 8.05
C PHE A 193 -2.40 6.90 9.16
N THR A 194 -2.62 7.38 10.39
CA THR A 194 -2.25 6.66 11.61
C THR A 194 -3.45 5.92 12.20
N ALA A 195 -3.21 4.95 13.08
CA ALA A 195 -4.30 4.31 13.83
C ALA A 195 -5.08 5.31 14.69
N ASN A 196 -4.42 6.38 15.16
CA ASN A 196 -5.07 7.45 15.92
C ASN A 196 -6.02 8.28 15.06
N ASP A 197 -5.68 8.57 13.79
CA ASP A 197 -6.58 9.23 12.84
C ASP A 197 -7.85 8.39 12.61
N VAL A 198 -7.67 7.09 12.38
CA VAL A 198 -8.80 6.16 12.18
C VAL A 198 -9.68 6.07 13.42
N ARG A 199 -9.08 5.99 14.61
CA ARG A 199 -9.81 5.98 15.89
C ARG A 199 -10.62 7.27 16.08
N ALA A 200 -10.01 8.42 15.84
CA ALA A 200 -10.67 9.71 15.98
C ALA A 200 -11.88 9.82 15.03
N ALA A 201 -11.72 9.42 13.76
CA ALA A 201 -12.80 9.37 12.79
C ALA A 201 -13.93 8.41 13.23
N HIS A 202 -13.57 7.21 13.73
CA HIS A 202 -14.54 6.23 14.21
C HIS A 202 -15.39 6.74 15.38
N ILE A 203 -14.77 7.45 16.33
CA ILE A 203 -15.49 8.07 17.46
C ILE A 203 -16.40 9.18 16.97
N ALA A 204 -15.91 10.05 16.08
CA ALA A 204 -16.69 11.17 15.53
C ALA A 204 -17.94 10.68 14.77
N LEU A 205 -17.82 9.62 13.98
CA LEU A 205 -18.94 9.03 13.22
C LEU A 205 -20.02 8.36 14.09
N ARG A 206 -19.67 7.97 15.34
CA ARG A 206 -20.61 7.34 16.28
C ARG A 206 -21.27 8.34 17.24
N GLY A 207 -20.71 9.53 17.37
CA GLY A 207 -21.25 10.60 18.21
C GLY A 207 -22.10 11.62 17.46
N ALA A 208 -22.22 11.46 16.14
CA ALA A 208 -23.09 12.25 15.28
C ALA A 208 -24.37 11.47 14.99
#